data_f3b461433274a90bbf09960a5282f995
#
_entry.id   f3b461433274a90bbf09960a5282f995
#
_cell.length_a   1.000
_cell.length_b   1.000
_cell.length_c   1.000
_cell.angle_alpha   90.00
_cell.angle_beta   90.00
_cell.angle_gamma   90.00
#
_symmetry.space_group_name_H-M   'P 1'
#
loop_
_entity.id
_entity.type
_entity.pdbx_description
1 polymer ?
#
loop_
_entity_poly.entity_id
_entity_poly.type
_entity_poly.pdbx_seq_one_letter_code
_entity_poly.pdbx_strand_id
1 'polypeptide(L)'
;MEFFSKRDIDNNYKAINWNQVNDMLDKMTWEKLVEQFWTDTRIPISNDKDDWRKLTEAEKTMIGRVFGGLTLLDTLQSQDGVSVLKGDVLTQHEEAVLNNISFMECLTSDSKVLVKNKGWVSVKDVVEGDFILQYNSEKKMNEFGRVLETSSHTPEKLYRIHNEDKKIDIKMSKGHRIVFRNLDTDTDEVMTAEEFFKLDPSERTKFAFMNKVDFTSEGIEKDESDIRTLKLVTIKGLISRKAIKVKKIDEGIELHYKGNDIYSYKEFREIMTLKGWKVKSDSVKNSVKAIVTDSRDIVFINSPIHEVLELEKLGKMELIDIAESLSGWVREVENPKINNNFKREEKFFQSSNKSELVFFETLMNILNAKYRKEGNKVYLEKLTTHTDKYLLANGLEYTVYDNKAKEKVYGIRVPSTFIYVETGLGETMVTGNSMHAKSYSSIFSTLNTPAEIDEIFEWTNNNQFIQFKAKAISEIYENGSALQKKAASVMLESFLFYSGFYAPLYYLGINKMPNVAEVIRLIK
;
A
#
# COMPACT_ATOMS: atom_id res chain seq x y z
N MET A 1 -29.66 -0.58 -32.78
CA MET A 1 -29.60 -1.38 -31.55
C MET A 1 -29.67 -0.42 -30.40
N GLU A 2 -30.65 -0.55 -29.51
CA GLU A 2 -30.68 0.27 -28.28
C GLU A 2 -29.75 -0.38 -27.25
N PHE A 3 -28.92 0.45 -26.62
CA PHE A 3 -28.05 0.00 -25.51
C PHE A 3 -28.92 -0.35 -24.30
N PHE A 4 -28.45 -1.30 -23.49
CA PHE A 4 -29.06 -1.64 -22.22
C PHE A 4 -29.09 -0.43 -21.31
N SER A 5 -30.26 -0.02 -20.84
CA SER A 5 -30.42 1.09 -19.91
C SER A 5 -31.03 0.64 -18.59
N LYS A 6 -30.39 1.01 -17.49
CA LYS A 6 -30.89 0.79 -16.13
C LYS A 6 -32.04 1.74 -15.74
N ARG A 7 -32.39 2.69 -16.63
CA ARG A 7 -33.44 3.68 -16.41
C ARG A 7 -34.44 3.67 -17.52
N ASP A 8 -35.71 4.01 -17.22
CA ASP A 8 -36.75 4.22 -18.18
C ASP A 8 -36.70 5.64 -18.80
N ILE A 9 -37.67 5.96 -19.65
CA ILE A 9 -37.80 7.26 -20.34
C ILE A 9 -37.92 8.41 -19.32
N ASP A 10 -38.54 8.14 -18.17
CA ASP A 10 -38.73 9.12 -17.08
C ASP A 10 -37.56 9.16 -16.09
N ASN A 11 -36.44 8.53 -16.43
CA ASN A 11 -35.23 8.45 -15.62
C ASN A 11 -35.39 7.66 -14.29
N ASN A 12 -36.45 6.85 -14.14
CA ASN A 12 -36.62 5.96 -13.02
C ASN A 12 -35.78 4.70 -13.20
N TYR A 13 -35.32 4.11 -12.09
CA TYR A 13 -34.56 2.86 -12.14
C TYR A 13 -35.46 1.70 -12.52
N LYS A 14 -35.01 0.87 -13.47
CA LYS A 14 -35.63 -0.38 -13.83
C LYS A 14 -35.17 -1.50 -12.91
N ALA A 15 -36.12 -2.35 -12.47
CA ALA A 15 -35.79 -3.62 -11.88
C ALA A 15 -35.27 -4.58 -12.96
N ILE A 16 -34.09 -5.17 -12.73
CA ILE A 16 -33.52 -6.17 -13.65
C ILE A 16 -34.24 -7.50 -13.42
N ASN A 17 -34.86 -8.05 -14.51
CA ASN A 17 -35.40 -9.39 -14.49
C ASN A 17 -34.34 -10.36 -15.02
N TRP A 18 -33.61 -11.02 -14.12
CA TRP A 18 -32.55 -11.96 -14.47
C TRP A 18 -33.01 -13.15 -15.31
N ASN A 19 -34.29 -13.50 -15.23
CA ASN A 19 -34.88 -14.58 -16.01
C ASN A 19 -35.28 -14.16 -17.45
N GLN A 20 -35.26 -12.87 -17.74
CA GLN A 20 -35.46 -12.35 -19.10
C GLN A 20 -34.12 -12.37 -19.82
N VAL A 21 -33.85 -13.45 -20.53
CA VAL A 21 -32.62 -13.67 -21.27
C VAL A 21 -32.72 -13.06 -22.65
N ASN A 22 -32.04 -11.95 -22.91
CA ASN A 22 -32.00 -11.30 -24.22
C ASN A 22 -30.95 -11.94 -25.13
N ASP A 23 -29.84 -12.41 -24.55
CA ASP A 23 -28.83 -13.22 -25.23
C ASP A 23 -28.42 -14.40 -24.33
N MET A 24 -28.58 -15.60 -24.84
CA MET A 24 -28.26 -16.83 -24.11
C MET A 24 -26.76 -17.01 -23.96
N LEU A 25 -25.96 -16.54 -24.94
CA LEU A 25 -24.50 -16.65 -24.88
C LEU A 25 -23.92 -15.80 -23.75
N ASP A 26 -24.44 -14.59 -23.58
CA ASP A 26 -23.99 -13.70 -22.47
C ASP A 26 -24.28 -14.36 -21.12
N LYS A 27 -25.48 -14.92 -20.94
CA LYS A 27 -25.86 -15.62 -19.72
C LYS A 27 -24.97 -16.84 -19.45
N MET A 28 -24.78 -17.71 -20.45
CA MET A 28 -23.93 -18.89 -20.33
C MET A 28 -22.48 -18.53 -20.04
N THR A 29 -21.98 -17.44 -20.64
CA THR A 29 -20.62 -16.94 -20.41
C THR A 29 -20.47 -16.48 -18.97
N TRP A 30 -21.44 -15.72 -18.44
CA TRP A 30 -21.43 -15.30 -17.04
C TRP A 30 -21.47 -16.48 -16.07
N GLU A 31 -22.37 -17.46 -16.29
CA GLU A 31 -22.47 -18.68 -15.48
C GLU A 31 -21.13 -19.43 -15.46
N LYS A 32 -20.51 -19.60 -16.64
CA LYS A 32 -19.21 -20.27 -16.78
C LYS A 32 -18.09 -19.53 -16.05
N LEU A 33 -18.02 -18.20 -16.14
CA LEU A 33 -17.01 -17.40 -15.43
C LEU A 33 -17.16 -17.52 -13.90
N VAL A 34 -18.39 -17.56 -13.40
CA VAL A 34 -18.67 -17.76 -11.97
C VAL A 34 -18.29 -19.16 -11.50
N GLU A 35 -18.59 -20.19 -12.29
CA GLU A 35 -18.23 -21.59 -11.98
C GLU A 35 -16.71 -21.83 -12.00
N GLN A 36 -15.99 -21.10 -12.83
CA GLN A 36 -14.54 -21.22 -13.00
C GLN A 36 -13.73 -20.32 -12.07
N PHE A 37 -14.35 -19.70 -11.08
CA PHE A 37 -13.64 -18.86 -10.12
C PHE A 37 -12.52 -19.63 -9.40
N TRP A 38 -11.32 -19.04 -9.34
CA TRP A 38 -10.14 -19.64 -8.73
C TRP A 38 -9.28 -18.60 -8.02
N THR A 39 -8.37 -19.07 -7.13
CA THR A 39 -7.37 -18.25 -6.47
C THR A 39 -5.97 -18.69 -6.89
N ASP A 40 -5.03 -17.75 -6.92
CA ASP A 40 -3.62 -17.99 -7.28
C ASP A 40 -2.94 -19.04 -6.38
N THR A 41 -3.36 -19.15 -5.13
CA THR A 41 -2.86 -20.13 -4.16
C THR A 41 -3.27 -21.58 -4.46
N ARG A 42 -4.24 -21.77 -5.37
CA ARG A 42 -4.71 -23.11 -5.77
C ARG A 42 -3.63 -23.92 -6.48
N ILE A 43 -2.71 -23.25 -7.18
CA ILE A 43 -1.67 -23.89 -8.00
C ILE A 43 -0.30 -23.73 -7.31
N PRO A 44 0.38 -24.82 -6.90
CA PRO A 44 1.67 -24.76 -6.22
C PRO A 44 2.81 -24.51 -7.23
N ILE A 45 3.01 -23.27 -7.68
CA ILE A 45 4.06 -22.88 -8.65
C ILE A 45 5.46 -23.26 -8.16
N SER A 46 5.66 -23.34 -6.84
CA SER A 46 6.94 -23.76 -6.23
C SER A 46 7.42 -25.13 -6.70
N ASN A 47 6.50 -26.00 -7.15
CA ASN A 47 6.86 -27.32 -7.69
C ASN A 47 7.61 -27.22 -9.04
N ASP A 48 7.50 -26.10 -9.74
CA ASP A 48 8.17 -25.87 -11.02
C ASP A 48 9.59 -25.29 -10.87
N LYS A 49 10.07 -25.01 -9.64
CA LYS A 49 11.40 -24.43 -9.38
C LYS A 49 12.54 -25.25 -9.95
N ASP A 50 12.46 -26.59 -9.87
CA ASP A 50 13.52 -27.45 -10.39
C ASP A 50 13.57 -27.46 -11.92
N ASP A 51 12.42 -27.37 -12.57
CA ASP A 51 12.37 -27.21 -14.02
C ASP A 51 12.89 -25.83 -14.46
N TRP A 52 12.52 -24.77 -13.73
CA TRP A 52 13.03 -23.42 -13.94
C TRP A 52 14.56 -23.35 -13.86
N ARG A 53 15.16 -23.99 -12.86
CA ARG A 53 16.63 -24.04 -12.70
C ARG A 53 17.36 -24.72 -13.85
N LYS A 54 16.70 -25.67 -14.53
CA LYS A 54 17.27 -26.39 -15.69
C LYS A 54 17.16 -25.64 -17.01
N LEU A 55 16.40 -24.53 -17.05
CA LEU A 55 16.31 -23.69 -18.23
C LEU A 55 17.58 -22.87 -18.41
N THR A 56 17.91 -22.60 -19.68
CA THR A 56 18.97 -21.67 -20.04
C THR A 56 18.57 -20.23 -19.72
N GLU A 57 19.52 -19.33 -19.54
CA GLU A 57 19.23 -17.92 -19.29
C GLU A 57 18.43 -17.27 -20.43
N ALA A 58 18.67 -17.70 -21.68
CA ALA A 58 17.88 -17.24 -22.82
C ALA A 58 16.40 -17.67 -22.72
N GLU A 59 16.11 -18.90 -22.28
CA GLU A 59 14.75 -19.39 -22.07
C GLU A 59 14.07 -18.65 -20.93
N LYS A 60 14.76 -18.45 -19.79
CA LYS A 60 14.24 -17.68 -18.66
C LYS A 60 13.92 -16.25 -19.04
N THR A 61 14.84 -15.56 -19.74
CA THR A 61 14.64 -14.20 -20.25
C THR A 61 13.45 -14.14 -21.20
N MET A 62 13.31 -15.11 -22.11
CA MET A 62 12.18 -15.16 -23.03
C MET A 62 10.86 -15.30 -22.28
N ILE A 63 10.77 -16.26 -21.36
CA ILE A 63 9.55 -16.50 -20.55
C ILE A 63 9.20 -15.26 -19.71
N GLY A 64 10.18 -14.67 -19.03
CA GLY A 64 10.00 -13.47 -18.24
C GLY A 64 9.45 -12.30 -19.07
N ARG A 65 10.02 -12.05 -20.25
CA ARG A 65 9.53 -11.01 -21.16
C ARG A 65 8.15 -11.29 -21.74
N VAL A 66 7.82 -12.55 -21.99
CA VAL A 66 6.47 -12.94 -22.41
C VAL A 66 5.47 -12.63 -21.30
N PHE A 67 5.76 -13.00 -20.06
CA PHE A 67 4.86 -12.73 -18.93
C PHE A 67 4.78 -11.24 -18.61
N GLY A 68 5.87 -10.48 -18.70
CA GLY A 68 5.82 -9.03 -18.57
C GLY A 68 4.90 -8.39 -19.62
N GLY A 69 5.00 -8.83 -20.88
CA GLY A 69 4.11 -8.38 -21.94
C GLY A 69 2.64 -8.74 -21.71
N LEU A 70 2.35 -9.94 -21.21
CA LEU A 70 0.99 -10.36 -20.84
C LEU A 70 0.44 -9.51 -19.69
N THR A 71 1.25 -9.24 -18.66
CA THR A 71 0.86 -8.37 -17.54
C THR A 71 0.50 -6.97 -18.01
N LEU A 72 1.24 -6.39 -18.96
CA LEU A 72 0.92 -5.08 -19.53
C LEU A 72 -0.44 -5.08 -20.26
N LEU A 73 -0.67 -6.09 -21.09
CA LEU A 73 -1.91 -6.20 -21.86
C LEU A 73 -3.14 -6.48 -20.97
N ASP A 74 -2.96 -7.29 -19.91
CA ASP A 74 -4.01 -7.56 -18.92
C ASP A 74 -4.35 -6.28 -18.13
N THR A 75 -3.32 -5.49 -17.79
CA THR A 75 -3.51 -4.17 -17.20
C THR A 75 -4.35 -3.26 -18.10
N LEU A 76 -4.04 -3.18 -19.39
CA LEU A 76 -4.81 -2.40 -20.36
C LEU A 76 -6.27 -2.85 -20.45
N GLN A 77 -6.52 -4.15 -20.52
CA GLN A 77 -7.86 -4.70 -20.61
C GLN A 77 -8.69 -4.39 -19.36
N SER A 78 -8.11 -4.56 -18.19
CA SER A 78 -8.81 -4.32 -16.92
C SER A 78 -9.07 -2.83 -16.65
N GLN A 79 -8.15 -1.95 -17.05
CA GLN A 79 -8.26 -0.50 -16.83
C GLN A 79 -9.18 0.16 -17.86
N ASP A 80 -8.83 0.05 -19.12
CA ASP A 80 -9.49 0.79 -20.18
C ASP A 80 -10.63 -0.03 -20.81
N GLY A 81 -10.36 -1.30 -21.15
CA GLY A 81 -11.25 -2.13 -21.93
C GLY A 81 -12.61 -2.33 -21.26
N VAL A 82 -12.61 -2.83 -20.03
CA VAL A 82 -13.86 -3.12 -19.31
C VAL A 82 -14.67 -1.87 -19.02
N SER A 83 -14.01 -0.79 -18.58
CA SER A 83 -14.67 0.48 -18.25
C SER A 83 -15.37 1.08 -19.45
N VAL A 84 -14.73 1.04 -20.61
CA VAL A 84 -15.25 1.59 -21.86
C VAL A 84 -16.37 0.71 -22.43
N LEU A 85 -16.20 -0.62 -22.39
CA LEU A 85 -17.20 -1.56 -22.87
C LEU A 85 -18.50 -1.54 -22.06
N LYS A 86 -18.44 -1.26 -20.74
CA LYS A 86 -19.63 -1.11 -19.90
C LYS A 86 -20.59 -0.02 -20.37
N GLY A 87 -20.10 1.02 -21.04
CA GLY A 87 -20.93 2.06 -21.64
C GLY A 87 -21.74 1.59 -22.85
N ASP A 88 -21.30 0.51 -23.49
CA ASP A 88 -21.78 0.02 -24.77
C ASP A 88 -22.50 -1.34 -24.66
N VAL A 89 -22.88 -1.79 -23.46
CA VAL A 89 -23.55 -3.08 -23.22
C VAL A 89 -24.96 -3.10 -23.82
N LEU A 90 -25.35 -4.25 -24.34
CA LEU A 90 -26.67 -4.49 -24.96
C LEU A 90 -27.58 -5.30 -24.05
N THR A 91 -27.05 -6.12 -23.15
CA THR A 91 -27.82 -6.97 -22.24
C THR A 91 -27.34 -6.84 -20.78
N GLN A 92 -28.24 -7.16 -19.85
CA GLN A 92 -27.90 -7.24 -18.42
C GLN A 92 -26.88 -8.33 -18.14
N HIS A 93 -26.87 -9.42 -18.91
CA HIS A 93 -25.92 -10.52 -18.74
C HIS A 93 -24.54 -10.14 -19.29
N GLU A 94 -24.47 -9.42 -20.42
CA GLU A 94 -23.19 -8.83 -20.91
C GLU A 94 -22.59 -7.89 -19.88
N GLU A 95 -23.40 -7.04 -19.23
CA GLU A 95 -22.90 -6.20 -18.13
C GLU A 95 -22.35 -7.03 -16.97
N ALA A 96 -23.01 -8.14 -16.62
CA ALA A 96 -22.56 -9.03 -15.58
C ALA A 96 -21.25 -9.76 -15.93
N VAL A 97 -21.03 -10.13 -17.18
CA VAL A 97 -19.76 -10.66 -17.69
C VAL A 97 -18.65 -9.64 -17.50
N LEU A 98 -18.85 -8.40 -17.95
CA LEU A 98 -17.86 -7.34 -17.78
C LEU A 98 -17.59 -7.01 -16.31
N ASN A 99 -18.62 -7.04 -15.46
CA ASN A 99 -18.46 -6.88 -14.02
C ASN A 99 -17.60 -7.99 -13.40
N ASN A 100 -17.75 -9.23 -13.87
CA ASN A 100 -16.94 -10.35 -13.41
C ASN A 100 -15.48 -10.24 -13.87
N ILE A 101 -15.23 -9.79 -15.09
CA ILE A 101 -13.87 -9.52 -15.61
C ILE A 101 -13.19 -8.39 -14.81
N SER A 102 -13.95 -7.34 -14.44
CA SER A 102 -13.43 -6.24 -13.60
C SER A 102 -13.51 -6.52 -12.11
N PHE A 103 -13.81 -7.75 -11.70
CA PHE A 103 -13.94 -8.13 -10.30
C PHE A 103 -12.63 -7.88 -9.55
N MET A 104 -12.65 -6.83 -8.74
CA MET A 104 -11.51 -6.37 -7.97
C MET A 104 -11.86 -6.36 -6.48
N GLU A 105 -10.85 -6.49 -5.65
CA GLU A 105 -10.98 -6.42 -4.20
C GLU A 105 -11.09 -4.96 -3.77
N CYS A 106 -12.23 -4.57 -3.23
CA CYS A 106 -12.55 -3.18 -2.96
C CYS A 106 -13.06 -2.96 -1.55
N LEU A 107 -12.75 -1.77 -1.01
CA LEU A 107 -13.14 -1.26 0.30
C LEU A 107 -14.04 -0.03 0.17
N THR A 108 -14.90 0.24 1.16
CA THR A 108 -15.69 1.47 1.23
C THR A 108 -14.84 2.69 1.57
N SER A 109 -15.33 3.89 1.26
CA SER A 109 -14.60 5.17 1.39
C SER A 109 -14.27 5.60 2.82
N ASP A 110 -14.79 4.94 3.83
CA ASP A 110 -14.46 5.11 5.24
C ASP A 110 -13.12 4.46 5.63
N SER A 111 -12.63 3.54 4.81
CA SER A 111 -11.27 3.01 4.93
C SER A 111 -10.24 4.00 4.37
N LYS A 112 -9.05 4.07 5.01
CA LYS A 112 -7.95 4.94 4.57
C LYS A 112 -6.67 4.14 4.42
N VAL A 113 -5.78 4.63 3.56
CA VAL A 113 -4.41 4.13 3.39
C VAL A 113 -3.40 5.21 3.75
N LEU A 114 -2.24 4.80 4.25
CA LEU A 114 -1.17 5.74 4.57
C LEU A 114 -0.39 6.07 3.30
N VAL A 115 -0.59 7.27 2.78
CA VAL A 115 0.08 7.77 1.57
C VAL A 115 1.32 8.55 1.97
N LYS A 116 2.47 8.22 1.37
CA LYS A 116 3.75 8.94 1.57
C LYS A 116 3.56 10.42 1.31
N ASN A 117 3.99 11.25 2.23
CA ASN A 117 3.89 12.71 2.19
C ASN A 117 2.45 13.31 2.20
N LYS A 118 1.40 12.48 2.28
CA LYS A 118 0.01 12.94 2.38
C LYS A 118 -0.67 12.51 3.70
N GLY A 119 -0.14 11.48 4.39
CA GLY A 119 -0.74 10.89 5.60
C GLY A 119 -1.89 9.93 5.27
N TRP A 120 -2.83 9.76 6.21
CA TRP A 120 -4.01 8.92 5.99
C TRP A 120 -4.98 9.56 5.01
N VAL A 121 -5.17 8.90 3.88
CA VAL A 121 -6.03 9.33 2.76
C VAL A 121 -7.11 8.28 2.56
N SER A 122 -8.37 8.71 2.38
CA SER A 122 -9.46 7.79 2.05
C SER A 122 -9.16 7.02 0.77
N VAL A 123 -9.50 5.74 0.73
CA VAL A 123 -9.29 4.88 -0.45
C VAL A 123 -9.88 5.47 -1.74
N LYS A 124 -10.94 6.28 -1.63
CA LYS A 124 -11.58 6.97 -2.77
C LYS A 124 -10.76 8.12 -3.36
N ASP A 125 -9.84 8.70 -2.58
CA ASP A 125 -9.08 9.90 -2.93
C ASP A 125 -7.63 9.58 -3.31
N VAL A 126 -7.26 8.29 -3.31
CA VAL A 126 -5.96 7.79 -3.77
C VAL A 126 -5.91 7.84 -5.29
N VAL A 127 -4.77 8.23 -5.84
CA VAL A 127 -4.54 8.30 -7.28
C VAL A 127 -3.34 7.45 -7.70
N GLU A 128 -3.31 7.07 -8.96
CA GLU A 128 -2.19 6.37 -9.55
C GLU A 128 -0.90 7.18 -9.41
N GLY A 129 0.20 6.48 -9.12
CA GLY A 129 1.49 7.11 -8.84
C GLY A 129 1.71 7.54 -7.40
N ASP A 130 0.70 7.53 -6.54
CA ASP A 130 0.88 7.68 -5.10
C ASP A 130 1.72 6.51 -4.55
N PHE A 131 2.47 6.75 -3.47
CA PHE A 131 3.15 5.70 -2.74
C PHE A 131 2.40 5.45 -1.43
N ILE A 132 1.87 4.25 -1.26
CA ILE A 132 1.11 3.86 -0.06
C ILE A 132 1.81 2.76 0.73
N LEU A 133 1.51 2.69 2.02
CA LEU A 133 2.02 1.60 2.85
C LEU A 133 1.35 0.29 2.44
N GLN A 134 2.16 -0.67 2.00
CA GLN A 134 1.77 -2.00 1.58
C GLN A 134 2.44 -3.06 2.44
N TYR A 135 1.87 -4.25 2.52
CA TYR A 135 2.47 -5.39 3.19
C TYR A 135 3.19 -6.30 2.20
N ASN A 136 4.47 -6.51 2.40
CA ASN A 136 5.26 -7.48 1.65
C ASN A 136 5.22 -8.84 2.36
N SER A 137 4.52 -9.81 1.77
CA SER A 137 4.32 -11.14 2.36
C SER A 137 5.59 -11.99 2.40
N GLU A 138 6.56 -11.75 1.53
CA GLU A 138 7.85 -12.47 1.52
C GLU A 138 8.76 -11.97 2.63
N LYS A 139 8.87 -10.66 2.79
CA LYS A 139 9.65 -10.02 3.86
C LYS A 139 8.91 -10.05 5.21
N LYS A 140 7.59 -10.29 5.21
CA LYS A 140 6.67 -10.20 6.37
C LYS A 140 6.70 -8.82 7.05
N MET A 141 6.78 -7.78 6.26
CA MET A 141 6.96 -6.39 6.71
C MET A 141 6.22 -5.42 5.82
N ASN A 142 5.95 -4.22 6.36
CA ASN A 142 5.39 -3.11 5.59
C ASN A 142 6.51 -2.34 4.86
N GLU A 143 6.21 -1.89 3.65
CA GLU A 143 7.07 -1.00 2.85
C GLU A 143 6.19 -0.05 2.03
N PHE A 144 6.75 1.06 1.51
CA PHE A 144 6.01 1.90 0.59
C PHE A 144 6.05 1.34 -0.82
N GLY A 145 4.87 1.15 -1.42
CA GLY A 145 4.71 0.70 -2.80
C GLY A 145 3.93 1.72 -3.63
N ARG A 146 4.29 1.82 -4.90
CA ARG A 146 3.61 2.71 -5.84
C ARG A 146 2.22 2.19 -6.15
N VAL A 147 1.22 3.06 -6.11
CA VAL A 147 -0.13 2.76 -6.62
C VAL A 147 -0.05 2.64 -8.13
N LEU A 148 -0.36 1.46 -8.61
CA LEU A 148 -0.33 1.12 -10.04
C LEU A 148 -1.65 1.42 -10.71
N GLU A 149 -2.76 1.31 -9.96
CA GLU A 149 -4.12 1.44 -10.46
C GLU A 149 -5.11 1.73 -9.34
N THR A 150 -6.19 2.45 -9.68
CA THR A 150 -7.36 2.62 -8.82
C THR A 150 -8.64 2.27 -9.56
N SER A 151 -9.62 1.70 -8.85
CA SER A 151 -10.91 1.32 -9.42
C SER A 151 -12.05 1.58 -8.46
N SER A 152 -13.28 1.57 -8.95
CA SER A 152 -14.46 1.65 -8.09
C SER A 152 -15.68 0.99 -8.71
N HIS A 153 -16.51 0.36 -7.87
CA HIS A 153 -17.81 -0.15 -8.28
C HIS A 153 -18.82 -0.13 -7.13
N THR A 154 -20.07 -0.48 -7.41
CA THR A 154 -21.13 -0.55 -6.41
C THR A 154 -21.58 -2.00 -6.28
N PRO A 155 -21.17 -2.72 -5.21
CA PRO A 155 -21.54 -4.11 -5.00
C PRO A 155 -23.01 -4.22 -4.56
N GLU A 156 -23.65 -5.37 -4.81
CA GLU A 156 -25.01 -5.65 -4.34
C GLU A 156 -25.07 -5.84 -2.82
N LYS A 157 -24.03 -6.46 -2.25
CA LYS A 157 -23.89 -6.74 -0.82
C LYS A 157 -22.56 -6.23 -0.31
N LEU A 158 -22.57 -5.83 0.96
CA LEU A 158 -21.38 -5.46 1.70
C LEU A 158 -21.17 -6.43 2.87
N TYR A 159 -19.92 -6.76 3.09
CA TYR A 159 -19.41 -7.57 4.19
C TYR A 159 -18.75 -6.64 5.19
N ARG A 160 -19.21 -6.64 6.45
CA ARG A 160 -18.73 -5.72 7.48
C ARG A 160 -18.18 -6.50 8.67
N ILE A 161 -16.99 -6.09 9.09
CA ILE A 161 -16.38 -6.49 10.37
C ILE A 161 -16.42 -5.28 11.28
N HIS A 162 -17.02 -5.42 12.46
CA HIS A 162 -17.25 -4.32 13.37
C HIS A 162 -17.01 -4.69 14.83
N ASN A 163 -16.43 -3.78 15.60
CA ASN A 163 -16.38 -3.80 17.06
C ASN A 163 -15.89 -2.43 17.56
N GLU A 164 -16.69 -1.75 18.37
CA GLU A 164 -16.36 -0.41 18.88
C GLU A 164 -15.20 -0.43 19.89
N ASP A 165 -15.16 -1.41 20.80
CA ASP A 165 -14.12 -1.50 21.82
C ASP A 165 -12.74 -1.74 21.19
N LYS A 166 -12.68 -2.54 20.12
CA LYS A 166 -11.47 -2.81 19.33
C LYS A 166 -11.24 -1.79 18.23
N LYS A 167 -12.09 -0.79 18.08
CA LYS A 167 -12.02 0.30 17.10
C LYS A 167 -11.91 -0.18 15.65
N ILE A 168 -12.53 -1.30 15.33
CA ILE A 168 -12.58 -1.82 13.97
C ILE A 168 -13.95 -1.60 13.35
N ASP A 169 -13.99 -1.02 12.17
CA ASP A 169 -15.15 -0.96 11.29
C ASP A 169 -14.65 -0.94 9.84
N ILE A 170 -14.77 -2.07 9.18
CA ILE A 170 -14.35 -2.20 7.79
C ILE A 170 -15.46 -2.85 6.98
N LYS A 171 -15.76 -2.25 5.83
CA LYS A 171 -16.76 -2.73 4.88
C LYS A 171 -16.08 -3.01 3.55
N MET A 172 -16.41 -4.15 2.96
CA MET A 172 -15.73 -4.66 1.79
C MET A 172 -16.66 -5.40 0.84
N SER A 173 -16.23 -5.59 -0.39
CA SER A 173 -16.91 -6.44 -1.37
C SER A 173 -16.75 -7.93 -0.99
N LYS A 174 -17.61 -8.79 -1.56
CA LYS A 174 -17.65 -10.23 -1.21
C LYS A 174 -16.33 -10.97 -1.49
N GLY A 175 -15.65 -10.60 -2.57
CA GLY A 175 -14.39 -11.22 -2.99
C GLY A 175 -13.14 -10.58 -2.38
N HIS A 176 -13.30 -9.58 -1.52
CA HIS A 176 -12.17 -8.92 -0.90
C HIS A 176 -11.36 -9.89 -0.04
N ARG A 177 -10.05 -9.97 -0.29
CA ARG A 177 -9.16 -10.87 0.44
C ARG A 177 -8.76 -10.26 1.79
N ILE A 178 -8.76 -11.09 2.80
CA ILE A 178 -8.34 -10.74 4.15
C ILE A 178 -7.14 -11.62 4.49
N VAL A 179 -6.13 -11.02 5.09
CA VAL A 179 -4.91 -11.72 5.52
C VAL A 179 -5.03 -12.07 6.99
N PHE A 180 -4.87 -13.33 7.30
CA PHE A 180 -4.97 -13.86 8.65
C PHE A 180 -3.68 -14.53 9.07
N ARG A 181 -3.43 -14.53 10.37
CA ARG A 181 -2.55 -15.48 11.04
C ARG A 181 -3.38 -16.64 11.53
N ASN A 182 -3.11 -17.85 11.08
CA ASN A 182 -3.66 -19.05 11.67
C ASN A 182 -2.87 -19.35 12.96
N LEU A 183 -3.59 -19.33 14.08
CA LEU A 183 -3.00 -19.47 15.43
C LEU A 183 -2.60 -20.92 15.75
N ASP A 184 -3.20 -21.91 15.09
CA ASP A 184 -2.90 -23.34 15.30
C ASP A 184 -1.61 -23.75 14.56
N THR A 185 -1.41 -23.22 13.34
CA THR A 185 -0.28 -23.59 12.46
C THR A 185 0.85 -22.58 12.47
N ASP A 186 0.62 -21.39 13.04
CA ASP A 186 1.52 -20.24 13.01
C ASP A 186 1.91 -19.80 11.58
N THR A 187 0.96 -19.89 10.63
CA THR A 187 1.13 -19.52 9.22
C THR A 187 0.20 -18.40 8.81
N ASP A 188 0.61 -17.61 7.82
CA ASP A 188 -0.24 -16.60 7.23
C ASP A 188 -1.15 -17.24 6.17
N GLU A 189 -2.44 -16.98 6.27
CA GLU A 189 -3.47 -17.48 5.36
C GLU A 189 -4.26 -16.32 4.76
N VAL A 190 -4.81 -16.54 3.58
CA VAL A 190 -5.61 -15.56 2.86
C VAL A 190 -6.94 -16.20 2.49
N MET A 191 -8.04 -15.54 2.87
CA MET A 191 -9.40 -15.94 2.50
C MET A 191 -10.16 -14.73 1.98
N THR A 192 -11.13 -14.96 1.10
CA THR A 192 -12.08 -13.92 0.73
C THR A 192 -13.04 -13.62 1.89
N ALA A 193 -13.63 -12.42 1.88
CA ALA A 193 -14.64 -12.07 2.87
C ALA A 193 -15.79 -13.10 2.86
N GLU A 194 -16.23 -13.55 1.68
CA GLU A 194 -17.27 -14.57 1.58
C GLU A 194 -16.88 -15.90 2.22
N GLU A 195 -15.68 -16.41 2.00
CA GLU A 195 -15.19 -17.65 2.59
C GLU A 195 -15.08 -17.54 4.11
N PHE A 196 -14.46 -16.47 4.60
CA PHE A 196 -14.27 -16.27 6.02
C PHE A 196 -15.59 -16.08 6.77
N PHE A 197 -16.57 -15.37 6.18
CA PHE A 197 -17.87 -15.17 6.81
C PHE A 197 -18.76 -16.45 6.84
N LYS A 198 -18.44 -17.46 6.02
CA LYS A 198 -19.09 -18.77 6.06
C LYS A 198 -18.55 -19.70 7.14
N LEU A 199 -17.37 -19.42 7.70
CA LEU A 199 -16.80 -20.21 8.79
C LEU A 199 -17.70 -20.15 10.03
N ASP A 200 -17.75 -21.26 10.75
CA ASP A 200 -18.42 -21.28 12.04
C ASP A 200 -17.70 -20.38 13.07
N PRO A 201 -18.41 -19.81 14.06
CA PRO A 201 -17.78 -19.00 15.09
C PRO A 201 -16.62 -19.67 15.82
N SER A 202 -16.67 -21.00 15.99
CA SER A 202 -15.59 -21.79 16.59
C SER A 202 -14.36 -21.90 15.69
N GLU A 203 -14.53 -21.96 14.39
CA GLU A 203 -13.43 -21.98 13.42
C GLU A 203 -12.73 -20.62 13.35
N ARG A 204 -13.50 -19.51 13.41
CA ARG A 204 -12.93 -18.16 13.40
C ARG A 204 -12.00 -17.88 14.59
N THR A 205 -12.15 -18.61 15.72
CA THR A 205 -11.25 -18.46 16.87
C THR A 205 -9.80 -18.83 16.58
N LYS A 206 -9.56 -19.59 15.51
CA LYS A 206 -8.22 -20.00 15.07
C LYS A 206 -7.48 -18.90 14.30
N PHE A 207 -8.14 -17.78 14.01
CA PHE A 207 -7.58 -16.74 13.15
C PHE A 207 -7.44 -15.41 13.90
N ALA A 208 -6.41 -14.68 13.50
CA ALA A 208 -6.20 -13.29 13.89
C ALA A 208 -5.87 -12.45 12.67
N PHE A 209 -6.42 -11.24 12.59
CA PHE A 209 -6.06 -10.28 11.55
C PHE A 209 -4.67 -9.73 11.81
N MET A 210 -3.90 -9.51 10.75
CA MET A 210 -2.61 -8.83 10.85
C MET A 210 -2.87 -7.34 11.09
N ASN A 211 -2.55 -6.87 12.28
CA ASN A 211 -2.85 -5.52 12.73
C ASN A 211 -1.64 -4.59 12.64
N LYS A 212 -0.60 -4.86 13.42
CA LYS A 212 0.58 -3.98 13.52
C LYS A 212 1.81 -4.69 12.97
N VAL A 213 2.14 -4.38 11.73
CA VAL A 213 3.27 -4.99 11.02
C VAL A 213 4.48 -4.05 11.08
N ASP A 214 5.66 -4.61 11.33
CA ASP A 214 6.91 -3.85 11.32
C ASP A 214 7.18 -3.27 9.92
N PHE A 215 7.78 -2.09 9.88
CA PHE A 215 8.26 -1.46 8.66
C PHE A 215 9.70 -1.91 8.38
N THR A 216 9.98 -2.35 7.18
CA THR A 216 11.36 -2.56 6.75
C THR A 216 11.90 -1.33 6.08
N SER A 217 13.07 -0.92 6.52
CA SER A 217 14.06 -0.39 5.61
C SER A 217 15.19 -1.40 5.53
N GLU A 218 15.58 -1.84 4.37
CA GLU A 218 16.88 -2.44 4.16
C GLU A 218 17.88 -1.32 4.43
N GLY A 219 18.44 -1.30 5.66
CA GLY A 219 19.38 -0.29 6.06
C GLY A 219 20.53 -0.26 5.05
N ILE A 220 20.68 0.85 4.33
CA ILE A 220 21.84 1.08 3.48
C ILE A 220 23.02 1.23 4.42
N GLU A 221 24.12 0.53 4.15
CA GLU A 221 25.40 0.75 4.83
C GLU A 221 25.75 2.25 4.78
N LYS A 222 25.84 2.89 5.93
CA LYS A 222 26.05 4.33 6.05
C LYS A 222 27.50 4.63 6.36
N ASP A 223 28.02 5.61 5.68
CA ASP A 223 29.33 6.17 6.01
C ASP A 223 29.26 7.11 7.24
N GLU A 224 30.42 7.52 7.72
CA GLU A 224 30.52 8.42 8.89
C GLU A 224 29.84 9.79 8.62
N SER A 225 29.79 10.24 7.38
CA SER A 225 29.11 11.48 6.96
C SER A 225 27.60 11.37 7.10
N ASP A 226 27.03 10.22 6.75
CA ASP A 226 25.59 9.94 6.88
C ASP A 226 25.17 9.92 8.35
N ILE A 227 25.96 9.25 9.21
CA ILE A 227 25.74 9.21 10.68
C ILE A 227 25.78 10.62 11.26
N ARG A 228 26.77 11.42 10.87
CA ARG A 228 26.88 12.83 11.30
C ARG A 228 25.70 13.67 10.85
N THR A 229 25.19 13.41 9.65
CA THR A 229 24.01 14.10 9.11
C THR A 229 22.74 13.75 9.89
N LEU A 230 22.55 12.47 10.24
CA LEU A 230 21.41 12.03 11.05
C LEU A 230 21.36 12.71 12.44
N LYS A 231 22.50 13.04 13.04
CA LYS A 231 22.54 13.80 14.31
C LYS A 231 21.94 15.21 14.19
N LEU A 232 21.87 15.79 12.97
CA LEU A 232 21.20 17.08 12.76
C LEU A 232 19.68 17.01 12.96
N VAL A 233 19.09 15.83 12.95
CA VAL A 233 17.66 15.64 13.27
C VAL A 233 17.33 16.16 14.66
N THR A 234 18.23 16.00 15.62
CA THR A 234 18.09 16.57 16.98
C THR A 234 18.00 18.10 16.93
N ILE A 235 18.79 18.75 16.06
CA ILE A 235 18.71 20.22 15.87
C ILE A 235 17.33 20.61 15.35
N LYS A 236 16.76 19.84 14.40
CA LYS A 236 15.39 20.05 13.93
C LYS A 236 14.37 19.94 15.07
N GLY A 237 14.47 18.93 15.90
CA GLY A 237 13.63 18.76 17.09
C GLY A 237 13.74 19.93 18.07
N LEU A 238 14.96 20.41 18.34
CA LEU A 238 15.19 21.57 19.21
C LEU A 238 14.64 22.88 18.62
N ILE A 239 14.71 23.06 17.31
CA ILE A 239 14.08 24.19 16.59
C ILE A 239 12.55 24.08 16.70
N SER A 240 12.01 22.90 16.44
CA SER A 240 10.57 22.59 16.54
C SER A 240 10.01 22.99 17.91
N ARG A 241 10.70 22.63 18.97
CA ARG A 241 10.33 22.96 20.36
C ARG A 241 10.69 24.38 20.80
N LYS A 242 11.22 25.22 19.89
CA LYS A 242 11.67 26.59 20.14
C LYS A 242 12.84 26.71 21.15
N ALA A 243 13.55 25.61 21.43
CA ALA A 243 14.74 25.61 22.26
C ALA A 243 15.93 26.26 21.54
N ILE A 244 15.96 26.19 20.20
CA ILE A 244 16.97 26.85 19.37
C ILE A 244 16.28 27.90 18.46
N LYS A 245 16.92 29.08 18.36
CA LYS A 245 16.60 30.08 17.34
C LYS A 245 17.68 30.08 16.28
N VAL A 246 17.25 30.08 15.02
CA VAL A 246 18.12 30.19 13.85
C VAL A 246 18.18 31.63 13.39
N LYS A 247 19.37 32.16 13.13
CA LYS A 247 19.59 33.50 12.58
C LYS A 247 20.57 33.42 11.41
N LYS A 248 20.19 33.98 10.27
CA LYS A 248 21.09 34.12 9.13
C LYS A 248 22.19 35.15 9.45
N ILE A 249 23.42 34.85 9.11
CA ILE A 249 24.59 35.72 9.23
C ILE A 249 25.40 35.68 7.92
N ASP A 250 26.33 36.58 7.72
CA ASP A 250 27.09 36.67 6.46
C ASP A 250 27.88 35.41 6.14
N GLU A 251 28.42 34.73 7.15
CA GLU A 251 29.23 33.52 7.01
C GLU A 251 28.43 32.19 7.08
N GLY A 252 27.06 32.26 7.18
CA GLY A 252 26.24 31.07 7.34
C GLY A 252 25.02 31.28 8.23
N ILE A 253 24.84 30.41 9.26
CA ILE A 253 23.76 30.56 10.24
C ILE A 253 24.29 30.52 11.68
N GLU A 254 23.69 31.30 12.56
CA GLU A 254 23.88 31.25 13.99
C GLU A 254 22.72 30.47 14.64
N LEU A 255 23.03 29.40 15.36
CA LEU A 255 22.12 28.67 16.21
C LEU A 255 22.24 29.16 17.64
N HIS A 256 21.15 29.69 18.20
CA HIS A 256 21.15 30.21 19.56
C HIS A 256 20.26 29.36 20.46
N TYR A 257 20.83 28.54 21.33
CA TYR A 257 20.12 27.76 22.34
C TYR A 257 19.62 28.67 23.46
N LYS A 258 18.34 28.55 23.81
CA LYS A 258 17.65 29.31 24.86
C LYS A 258 16.79 28.43 25.77
N GLY A 259 16.93 27.11 25.69
CA GLY A 259 16.20 26.17 26.53
C GLY A 259 16.73 26.14 27.97
N ASN A 260 15.87 25.80 28.91
CA ASN A 260 16.25 25.59 30.31
C ASN A 260 16.48 24.10 30.62
N ASP A 261 16.26 23.21 29.65
CA ASP A 261 16.45 21.77 29.83
C ASP A 261 17.91 21.36 29.64
N ILE A 262 18.47 20.75 30.67
CA ILE A 262 19.88 20.35 30.70
C ILE A 262 20.21 19.23 29.72
N TYR A 263 19.23 18.38 29.38
CA TYR A 263 19.44 17.28 28.44
C TYR A 263 19.51 17.80 27.00
N SER A 264 18.56 18.61 26.58
CA SER A 264 18.61 19.30 25.29
C SER A 264 19.86 20.17 25.13
N TYR A 265 20.33 20.76 26.22
CA TYR A 265 21.59 21.48 26.22
C TYR A 265 22.80 20.58 25.99
N LYS A 266 22.85 19.41 26.64
CA LYS A 266 23.94 18.42 26.44
C LYS A 266 23.94 17.90 25.03
N GLU A 267 22.79 17.50 24.51
CA GLU A 267 22.64 17.06 23.12
C GLU A 267 23.14 18.12 22.14
N PHE A 268 22.70 19.35 22.30
CA PHE A 268 23.15 20.46 21.44
C PHE A 268 24.68 20.61 21.50
N ARG A 269 25.30 20.53 22.69
CA ARG A 269 26.76 20.57 22.84
C ARG A 269 27.48 19.42 22.17
N GLU A 270 26.97 18.20 22.30
CA GLU A 270 27.53 17.02 21.64
C GLU A 270 27.56 17.18 20.13
N ILE A 271 26.44 17.64 19.53
CA ILE A 271 26.35 17.88 18.09
C ILE A 271 27.34 18.98 17.67
N MET A 272 27.41 20.08 18.38
CA MET A 272 28.39 21.16 18.09
C MET A 272 29.81 20.63 18.06
N THR A 273 30.18 19.77 19.04
CA THR A 273 31.51 19.17 19.12
C THR A 273 31.74 18.21 17.96
N LEU A 274 30.78 17.31 17.69
CA LEU A 274 30.84 16.33 16.60
C LEU A 274 31.00 17.00 15.24
N LYS A 275 30.28 18.12 15.03
CA LYS A 275 30.28 18.88 13.77
C LYS A 275 31.42 19.89 13.68
N GLY A 276 32.18 20.11 14.76
CA GLY A 276 33.28 21.07 14.79
C GLY A 276 32.84 22.54 14.65
N TRP A 277 31.58 22.87 15.00
CA TRP A 277 31.08 24.23 14.87
C TRP A 277 31.74 25.20 15.82
N LYS A 278 31.95 26.45 15.38
CA LYS A 278 32.47 27.51 16.25
C LYS A 278 31.45 27.87 17.33
N VAL A 279 31.85 27.80 18.57
CA VAL A 279 30.99 28.02 19.74
C VAL A 279 31.31 29.34 20.41
N LYS A 280 30.27 30.13 20.71
CA LYS A 280 30.34 31.31 21.60
C LYS A 280 29.45 31.04 22.80
N SER A 281 29.99 30.85 23.99
CA SER A 281 29.23 30.64 25.22
C SER A 281 29.21 31.91 26.05
N ASP A 282 28.03 32.24 26.61
CA ASP A 282 27.85 33.26 27.62
C ASP A 282 27.48 32.57 28.93
N SER A 283 28.46 32.41 29.80
CA SER A 283 28.32 31.72 31.10
C SER A 283 27.36 32.43 32.06
N VAL A 284 27.14 33.74 31.89
CA VAL A 284 26.27 34.54 32.77
C VAL A 284 24.79 34.35 32.41
N LYS A 285 24.49 34.04 31.15
CA LYS A 285 23.10 33.94 30.63
C LYS A 285 22.65 32.54 30.34
N ASN A 286 23.41 31.49 30.69
CA ASN A 286 23.13 30.09 30.28
C ASN A 286 22.78 29.97 28.81
N SER A 287 23.38 30.76 27.94
CA SER A 287 23.11 30.78 26.51
C SER A 287 24.35 30.35 25.73
N VAL A 288 24.13 29.47 24.76
CA VAL A 288 25.17 28.98 23.84
C VAL A 288 24.77 29.29 22.40
N LYS A 289 25.74 29.79 21.66
CA LYS A 289 25.61 30.06 20.23
C LYS A 289 26.59 29.22 19.46
N ALA A 290 26.13 28.59 18.40
CA ALA A 290 26.96 27.89 17.43
C ALA A 290 26.88 28.58 16.08
N ILE A 291 28.02 28.70 15.40
CA ILE A 291 28.11 29.22 14.03
C ILE A 291 28.33 28.05 13.10
N VAL A 292 27.38 27.84 12.19
CA VAL A 292 27.40 26.80 11.18
C VAL A 292 27.75 27.41 9.83
N THR A 293 28.84 26.95 9.24
CA THR A 293 29.37 27.43 7.95
C THR A 293 29.37 26.36 6.88
N ASP A 294 29.23 25.08 7.26
CA ASP A 294 29.11 23.97 6.29
C ASP A 294 27.80 24.08 5.51
N SER A 295 27.88 24.10 4.20
CA SER A 295 26.73 24.29 3.32
C SER A 295 25.73 23.15 3.41
N ARG A 296 26.16 21.91 3.62
CA ARG A 296 25.27 20.74 3.77
C ARG A 296 24.50 20.81 5.08
N ASP A 297 25.17 21.16 6.18
CA ASP A 297 24.52 21.36 7.47
C ASP A 297 23.49 22.50 7.41
N ILE A 298 23.83 23.60 6.73
CA ILE A 298 22.93 24.74 6.53
C ILE A 298 21.69 24.33 5.74
N VAL A 299 21.86 23.59 4.64
CA VAL A 299 20.75 23.07 3.83
C VAL A 299 19.88 22.15 4.68
N PHE A 300 20.46 21.18 5.39
CA PHE A 300 19.70 20.27 6.25
C PHE A 300 18.90 21.02 7.31
N ILE A 301 19.51 21.99 7.99
CA ILE A 301 18.85 22.75 9.06
C ILE A 301 17.73 23.65 8.54
N ASN A 302 17.87 24.25 7.38
CA ASN A 302 16.88 25.20 6.83
C ASN A 302 15.77 24.54 5.99
N SER A 303 16.04 23.37 5.37
CA SER A 303 15.03 22.68 4.57
C SER A 303 14.01 21.96 5.44
N PRO A 304 12.78 21.76 4.99
CA PRO A 304 11.81 20.89 5.64
C PRO A 304 12.35 19.46 5.84
N ILE A 305 12.01 18.82 6.96
CA ILE A 305 12.57 17.50 7.31
C ILE A 305 12.26 16.43 6.26
N HIS A 306 11.08 16.47 5.64
CA HIS A 306 10.64 15.52 4.62
C HIS A 306 11.37 15.65 3.27
N GLU A 307 12.12 16.74 3.06
CA GLU A 307 12.93 16.94 1.86
C GLU A 307 14.38 16.45 2.04
N VAL A 308 14.83 16.27 3.27
CA VAL A 308 16.21 15.92 3.59
C VAL A 308 16.36 14.56 4.26
N LEU A 309 15.27 13.87 4.55
CA LEU A 309 15.26 12.57 5.21
C LEU A 309 14.24 11.62 4.55
N GLU A 310 14.75 10.50 4.07
CA GLU A 310 13.94 9.44 3.48
C GLU A 310 13.79 8.28 4.46
N LEU A 311 12.57 8.02 4.93
CA LEU A 311 12.28 7.00 5.95
C LEU A 311 12.63 5.58 5.49
N GLU A 312 12.52 5.30 4.20
CA GLU A 312 12.80 4.00 3.60
C GLU A 312 14.28 3.61 3.61
N LYS A 313 15.16 4.58 3.78
CA LYS A 313 16.61 4.36 3.87
C LYS A 313 17.12 4.14 5.29
N LEU A 314 16.21 4.04 6.27
CA LEU A 314 16.53 4.02 7.69
C LEU A 314 16.14 2.69 8.33
N GLY A 315 17.00 2.15 9.19
CA GLY A 315 16.70 0.98 10.00
C GLY A 315 15.74 1.29 11.14
N LYS A 316 15.11 0.25 11.71
CA LYS A 316 14.12 0.42 12.80
C LYS A 316 14.65 1.23 13.98
N MET A 317 15.88 0.97 14.41
CA MET A 317 16.49 1.69 15.54
C MET A 317 16.72 3.16 15.20
N GLU A 318 17.16 3.47 13.98
CA GLU A 318 17.34 4.84 13.52
C GLU A 318 16.01 5.60 13.43
N LEU A 319 14.93 4.95 12.97
CA LEU A 319 13.59 5.54 12.96
C LEU A 319 13.11 5.87 14.37
N ILE A 320 13.41 5.01 15.36
CA ILE A 320 13.14 5.27 16.78
C ILE A 320 13.94 6.48 17.28
N ASP A 321 15.23 6.50 17.02
CA ASP A 321 16.11 7.61 17.43
C ASP A 321 15.67 8.95 16.81
N ILE A 322 15.21 8.92 15.55
CA ILE A 322 14.66 10.09 14.86
C ILE A 322 13.36 10.56 15.50
N ALA A 323 12.45 9.64 15.81
CA ALA A 323 11.20 9.98 16.46
C ALA A 323 11.44 10.63 17.83
N GLU A 324 12.35 10.10 18.60
CA GLU A 324 12.75 10.66 19.91
C GLU A 324 13.46 12.00 19.77
N SER A 325 14.40 12.12 18.84
CA SER A 325 15.13 13.37 18.58
C SER A 325 14.20 14.50 18.14
N LEU A 326 13.22 14.21 17.27
CA LEU A 326 12.25 15.20 16.81
C LEU A 326 11.27 15.61 17.92
N SER A 327 10.74 14.67 18.70
CA SER A 327 9.75 14.93 19.74
C SER A 327 10.33 15.34 21.09
N GLY A 328 11.61 15.07 21.32
CA GLY A 328 12.31 15.33 22.59
C GLY A 328 12.25 14.16 23.57
N TRP A 329 13.18 14.20 24.54
CA TRP A 329 13.26 13.22 25.59
C TRP A 329 12.20 13.47 26.66
N VAL A 330 11.51 12.42 27.13
CA VAL A 330 10.71 12.46 28.35
C VAL A 330 11.40 11.65 29.44
N ARG A 331 11.59 12.24 30.59
CA ARG A 331 11.82 11.46 31.80
C ARG A 331 10.57 10.67 32.14
N GLU A 332 10.65 9.35 32.18
CA GLU A 332 9.74 8.57 33.03
C GLU A 332 10.03 8.93 34.47
N VAL A 333 9.13 9.64 35.11
CA VAL A 333 9.20 9.83 36.56
C VAL A 333 8.66 8.56 37.19
N GLU A 334 9.54 7.74 37.71
CA GLU A 334 9.25 6.43 38.33
C GLU A 334 8.37 6.49 39.59
N ASN A 335 7.73 7.58 39.94
CA ASN A 335 6.79 7.57 41.06
C ASN A 335 5.73 8.68 41.02
N PRO A 336 4.52 8.41 40.55
CA PRO A 336 3.42 9.39 40.59
C PRO A 336 2.86 9.64 42.00
N LYS A 337 3.39 9.03 43.07
CA LYS A 337 2.86 9.13 44.44
C LYS A 337 3.54 10.16 45.34
N ILE A 338 4.59 10.81 44.89
CA ILE A 338 5.35 11.79 45.73
C ILE A 338 5.48 13.14 45.01
N ASN A 339 4.46 13.81 44.74
CA ASN A 339 4.24 15.26 44.60
C ASN A 339 3.20 15.61 43.54
N ASN A 340 2.10 16.19 43.99
CA ASN A 340 0.95 16.61 43.19
C ASN A 340 1.17 17.82 42.25
N ASN A 341 2.43 18.24 41.96
CA ASN A 341 2.72 19.45 41.19
C ASN A 341 3.66 19.28 40.00
N PHE A 342 3.96 18.06 39.56
CA PHE A 342 4.74 17.88 38.33
C PHE A 342 3.77 17.82 37.13
N LYS A 343 3.77 18.88 36.33
CA LYS A 343 3.22 18.83 34.96
C LYS A 343 3.97 17.74 34.20
N ARG A 344 3.25 16.76 33.67
CA ARG A 344 3.76 15.74 32.77
C ARG A 344 4.39 16.47 31.58
N GLU A 345 5.71 16.41 31.41
CA GLU A 345 6.36 16.91 30.20
C GLU A 345 5.95 15.99 29.04
N GLU A 346 5.26 16.54 28.06
CA GLU A 346 4.77 15.79 26.91
C GLU A 346 5.76 15.90 25.75
N LYS A 347 6.10 14.75 25.14
CA LYS A 347 6.92 14.67 23.92
C LYS A 347 6.09 15.14 22.74
N PHE A 348 6.54 16.13 22.00
CA PHE A 348 5.85 16.56 20.80
C PHE A 348 6.78 17.12 19.74
N PHE A 349 6.40 16.94 18.50
CA PHE A 349 6.92 17.65 17.34
C PHE A 349 5.93 18.73 16.93
N GLN A 350 6.40 19.94 16.65
CA GLN A 350 5.58 21.07 16.22
C GLN A 350 6.13 21.65 14.93
N SER A 351 5.28 21.92 13.95
CA SER A 351 5.64 22.66 12.75
C SER A 351 4.47 23.50 12.24
N SER A 352 4.79 24.64 11.63
CA SER A 352 3.85 25.40 10.80
C SER A 352 3.75 24.83 9.37
N ASN A 353 4.71 24.00 8.97
CA ASN A 353 4.71 23.30 7.69
C ASN A 353 3.89 22.01 7.82
N LYS A 354 2.77 21.94 7.09
CA LYS A 354 1.86 20.80 7.11
C LYS A 354 2.56 19.50 6.66
N SER A 355 3.45 19.56 5.69
CA SER A 355 4.17 18.39 5.18
C SER A 355 5.14 17.81 6.21
N GLU A 356 5.77 18.64 7.06
CA GLU A 356 6.59 18.16 8.18
C GLU A 356 5.75 17.46 9.25
N LEU A 357 4.54 17.94 9.53
CA LEU A 357 3.62 17.27 10.45
C LEU A 357 3.18 15.91 9.89
N VAL A 358 2.84 15.86 8.60
CA VAL A 358 2.51 14.60 7.91
C VAL A 358 3.69 13.63 7.92
N PHE A 359 4.91 14.11 7.69
CA PHE A 359 6.12 13.29 7.80
C PHE A 359 6.26 12.67 9.19
N PHE A 360 6.08 13.46 10.25
CA PHE A 360 6.18 12.96 11.62
C PHE A 360 5.04 12.00 11.97
N GLU A 361 3.80 12.27 11.53
CA GLU A 361 2.69 11.32 11.66
C GLU A 361 2.97 10.00 10.92
N THR A 362 3.54 10.07 9.71
CA THR A 362 3.96 8.88 8.95
C THR A 362 4.99 8.08 9.73
N LEU A 363 5.99 8.74 10.32
CA LEU A 363 6.99 8.11 11.18
C LEU A 363 6.34 7.41 12.38
N MET A 364 5.36 8.04 13.03
CA MET A 364 4.63 7.42 14.15
C MET A 364 3.87 6.16 13.71
N ASN A 365 3.23 6.21 12.54
CA ASN A 365 2.46 5.07 12.02
C ASN A 365 3.35 3.89 11.63
N ILE A 366 4.48 4.11 10.95
CA ILE A 366 5.40 3.02 10.59
C ILE A 366 6.12 2.41 11.80
N LEU A 367 6.26 3.17 12.89
CA LEU A 367 6.78 2.69 14.18
C LEU A 367 5.69 2.04 15.06
N ASN A 368 4.44 2.01 14.61
CA ASN A 368 3.28 1.59 15.41
C ASN A 368 3.21 2.33 16.77
N ALA A 369 3.64 3.59 16.79
CA ALA A 369 3.67 4.40 17.99
C ALA A 369 2.27 4.91 18.34
N LYS A 370 1.99 5.04 19.64
CA LYS A 370 0.79 5.72 20.09
C LYS A 370 1.03 7.23 20.11
N TYR A 371 0.20 7.98 19.39
CA TYR A 371 0.31 9.43 19.31
C TYR A 371 -1.07 10.10 19.25
N ARG A 372 -1.10 11.42 19.51
CA ARG A 372 -2.27 12.26 19.31
C ARG A 372 -1.87 13.56 18.60
N LYS A 373 -2.79 14.13 17.86
CA LYS A 373 -2.60 15.39 17.14
C LYS A 373 -3.48 16.49 17.70
N GLU A 374 -2.90 17.66 17.93
CA GLU A 374 -3.61 18.86 18.36
C GLU A 374 -3.09 20.08 17.60
N GLY A 375 -3.88 20.54 16.64
CA GLY A 375 -3.50 21.67 15.79
C GLY A 375 -2.21 21.40 15.01
N ASN A 376 -1.17 22.19 15.28
CA ASN A 376 0.14 22.06 14.64
C ASN A 376 1.18 21.26 15.47
N LYS A 377 0.71 20.43 16.40
CA LYS A 377 1.52 19.56 17.23
C LYS A 377 1.10 18.10 17.09
N VAL A 378 2.08 17.22 17.06
CA VAL A 378 1.91 15.77 17.16
C VAL A 378 2.64 15.31 18.41
N TYR A 379 1.90 14.76 19.36
CA TYR A 379 2.38 14.29 20.65
C TYR A 379 2.70 12.81 20.57
N LEU A 380 3.93 12.42 20.88
CA LEU A 380 4.31 11.03 21.04
C LEU A 380 3.94 10.57 22.45
N GLU A 381 2.97 9.66 22.56
CA GLU A 381 2.53 9.10 23.86
C GLU A 381 3.34 7.87 24.26
N LYS A 382 3.60 6.97 23.32
CA LYS A 382 4.33 5.74 23.57
C LYS A 382 4.95 5.17 22.30
N LEU A 383 6.26 4.87 22.33
CA LEU A 383 6.93 3.99 21.39
C LEU A 383 6.81 2.56 21.94
N THR A 384 6.15 1.69 21.21
CA THR A 384 5.95 0.30 21.64
C THR A 384 6.99 -0.60 20.98
N THR A 385 7.86 -1.22 21.79
CA THR A 385 8.83 -2.22 21.32
C THR A 385 8.18 -3.59 21.08
N HIS A 386 7.05 -3.85 21.75
CA HIS A 386 6.23 -5.05 21.60
C HIS A 386 4.77 -4.62 21.45
N THR A 387 4.26 -4.65 20.24
CA THR A 387 2.83 -4.50 19.95
C THR A 387 2.23 -5.87 19.71
N ASP A 388 0.99 -6.06 20.15
CA ASP A 388 0.19 -7.19 19.68
C ASP A 388 0.04 -7.06 18.17
N LYS A 389 0.83 -7.87 17.43
CA LYS A 389 0.87 -7.85 15.96
C LYS A 389 -0.46 -8.28 15.34
N TYR A 390 -1.33 -8.86 16.13
CA TYR A 390 -2.52 -9.53 15.67
C TYR A 390 -3.75 -9.06 16.44
N LEU A 391 -4.84 -8.87 15.72
CA LEU A 391 -6.17 -8.64 16.27
C LEU A 391 -6.97 -9.94 16.17
N LEU A 392 -7.31 -10.53 17.31
CA LEU A 392 -8.08 -11.78 17.32
C LEU A 392 -9.42 -11.62 16.60
N ALA A 393 -9.73 -12.54 15.71
CA ALA A 393 -11.00 -12.57 14.99
C ALA A 393 -12.18 -12.89 15.92
N ASN A 394 -11.92 -13.56 17.05
CA ASN A 394 -12.94 -13.83 18.05
C ASN A 394 -13.43 -12.54 18.73
N GLY A 395 -14.74 -12.47 18.97
CA GLY A 395 -15.39 -11.32 19.62
C GLY A 395 -15.60 -10.11 18.72
N LEU A 396 -15.46 -10.26 17.39
CA LEU A 396 -15.88 -9.29 16.40
C LEU A 396 -17.26 -9.65 15.86
N GLU A 397 -17.97 -8.64 15.38
CA GLU A 397 -19.27 -8.80 14.70
C GLU A 397 -19.04 -8.92 13.19
N TYR A 398 -19.68 -9.91 12.58
CA TYR A 398 -19.59 -10.21 11.14
C TYR A 398 -20.98 -10.12 10.54
N THR A 399 -21.21 -9.12 9.70
CA THR A 399 -22.53 -8.88 9.08
C THR A 399 -22.43 -8.81 7.58
N VAL A 400 -23.40 -9.43 6.89
CA VAL A 400 -23.59 -9.30 5.44
C VAL A 400 -24.94 -8.64 5.22
N TYR A 401 -24.97 -7.56 4.46
CA TYR A 401 -26.22 -6.83 4.21
C TYR A 401 -26.30 -6.32 2.76
N ASP A 402 -27.54 -6.15 2.28
CA ASP A 402 -27.79 -5.59 0.95
C ASP A 402 -27.38 -4.12 0.92
N ASN A 403 -26.63 -3.73 -0.09
CA ASN A 403 -26.14 -2.36 -0.28
C ASN A 403 -27.24 -1.43 -0.82
N LYS A 404 -28.29 -1.24 -0.02
CA LYS A 404 -29.44 -0.38 -0.37
C LYS A 404 -29.04 1.10 -0.54
N ALA A 405 -28.02 1.54 0.17
CA ALA A 405 -27.48 2.90 0.09
C ALA A 405 -26.64 3.12 -1.17
N LYS A 406 -26.36 2.07 -1.95
CA LYS A 406 -25.49 2.11 -3.13
C LYS A 406 -24.11 2.69 -2.83
N GLU A 407 -23.55 2.35 -1.67
CA GLU A 407 -22.20 2.71 -1.31
C GLU A 407 -21.22 2.16 -2.35
N LYS A 408 -20.32 3.02 -2.84
CA LYS A 408 -19.23 2.60 -3.71
C LYS A 408 -18.11 1.98 -2.90
N VAL A 409 -17.48 0.99 -3.48
CA VAL A 409 -16.22 0.43 -2.99
C VAL A 409 -15.10 0.76 -3.95
N TYR A 410 -13.89 0.85 -3.44
CA TYR A 410 -12.71 1.34 -4.14
C TYR A 410 -11.59 0.32 -4.02
N GLY A 411 -10.97 -0.02 -5.14
CA GLY A 411 -9.80 -0.89 -5.23
C GLY A 411 -8.55 -0.06 -5.49
N ILE A 412 -7.44 -0.48 -4.89
CA ILE A 412 -6.13 0.14 -5.06
C ILE A 412 -5.15 -0.97 -5.38
N ARG A 413 -4.46 -0.93 -6.51
CA ARG A 413 -3.45 -1.92 -6.87
C ARG A 413 -2.05 -1.45 -6.52
N VAL A 414 -1.32 -2.31 -5.81
CA VAL A 414 0.10 -2.14 -5.45
C VAL A 414 0.90 -3.40 -5.78
N PRO A 415 2.24 -3.32 -5.92
CA PRO A 415 3.07 -4.47 -6.29
C PRO A 415 2.95 -5.69 -5.37
N SER A 416 2.82 -5.48 -4.06
CA SER A 416 2.70 -6.58 -3.08
C SER A 416 1.34 -7.26 -3.06
N THR A 417 0.31 -6.68 -3.71
CA THR A 417 -1.08 -7.12 -3.69
C THR A 417 -1.77 -7.11 -2.31
N PHE A 418 -1.11 -6.58 -1.29
CA PHE A 418 -1.66 -6.37 0.05
C PHE A 418 -1.41 -4.93 0.49
N ILE A 419 -2.42 -4.29 1.04
CA ILE A 419 -2.36 -2.91 1.52
C ILE A 419 -2.57 -2.85 3.03
N TYR A 420 -1.98 -1.83 3.65
CA TYR A 420 -2.16 -1.53 5.05
C TYR A 420 -3.19 -0.41 5.19
N VAL A 421 -4.31 -0.70 5.86
CA VAL A 421 -5.45 0.22 5.94
C VAL A 421 -5.78 0.61 7.38
N GLU A 422 -6.26 1.84 7.56
CA GLU A 422 -6.95 2.31 8.75
C GLU A 422 -8.46 2.14 8.51
N THR A 423 -9.14 1.42 9.40
CA THR A 423 -10.58 1.18 9.34
C THR A 423 -11.38 2.41 9.78
N GLY A 424 -12.68 2.44 9.56
CA GLY A 424 -13.55 3.58 9.87
C GLY A 424 -13.50 4.04 11.33
N LEU A 425 -13.14 3.18 12.29
CA LEU A 425 -12.99 3.52 13.71
C LEU A 425 -11.52 3.72 14.14
N GLY A 426 -10.56 3.61 13.21
CA GLY A 426 -9.16 3.98 13.43
C GLY A 426 -8.23 2.83 13.80
N GLU A 427 -8.70 1.59 13.89
CA GLU A 427 -7.79 0.44 13.99
C GLU A 427 -7.22 0.11 12.62
N THR A 428 -6.02 -0.47 12.59
CA THR A 428 -5.31 -0.77 11.35
C THR A 428 -5.33 -2.26 11.06
N MET A 429 -5.24 -2.63 9.77
CA MET A 429 -5.08 -4.02 9.36
C MET A 429 -4.46 -4.16 7.97
N VAL A 430 -3.91 -5.33 7.70
CA VAL A 430 -3.47 -5.73 6.35
C VAL A 430 -4.64 -6.40 5.63
N THR A 431 -4.85 -6.05 4.38
CA THR A 431 -5.92 -6.59 3.55
C THR A 431 -5.48 -6.72 2.10
N GLY A 432 -6.20 -7.50 1.30
CA GLY A 432 -5.84 -7.82 -0.08
C GLY A 432 -6.18 -6.74 -1.09
N ASN A 433 -5.73 -6.99 -2.32
CA ASN A 433 -5.92 -6.17 -3.50
C ASN A 433 -5.88 -7.07 -4.76
N SER A 434 -6.35 -6.59 -5.92
CA SER A 434 -6.62 -7.25 -7.21
C SER A 434 -5.91 -8.60 -7.53
N MET A 435 -6.67 -9.58 -8.11
CA MET A 435 -6.26 -10.99 -8.27
C MET A 435 -5.45 -11.30 -9.54
N HIS A 436 -5.72 -10.69 -10.70
CA HIS A 436 -5.02 -11.04 -11.94
C HIS A 436 -3.55 -10.68 -11.90
N ALA A 437 -3.21 -9.48 -11.47
CA ALA A 437 -1.83 -9.06 -11.27
C ALA A 437 -1.06 -9.99 -10.30
N LYS A 438 -1.75 -10.56 -9.30
CA LYS A 438 -1.14 -11.48 -8.34
C LYS A 438 -0.74 -12.79 -8.98
N SER A 439 -1.50 -13.33 -9.92
CA SER A 439 -1.17 -14.60 -10.58
C SER A 439 0.17 -14.51 -11.33
N TYR A 440 0.39 -13.42 -12.07
CA TYR A 440 1.69 -13.16 -12.70
C TYR A 440 2.77 -12.84 -11.66
N SER A 441 2.45 -12.03 -10.64
CA SER A 441 3.37 -11.73 -9.55
C SER A 441 3.79 -12.99 -8.77
N SER A 442 2.88 -13.93 -8.55
CA SER A 442 3.21 -15.23 -7.92
C SER A 442 4.16 -16.07 -8.78
N ILE A 443 4.02 -16.04 -10.11
CA ILE A 443 4.97 -16.69 -11.02
C ILE A 443 6.34 -16.00 -10.91
N PHE A 444 6.37 -14.68 -11.00
CA PHE A 444 7.62 -13.91 -10.93
C PHE A 444 8.34 -14.12 -9.60
N SER A 445 7.67 -13.88 -8.47
CA SER A 445 8.29 -13.97 -7.15
C SER A 445 8.71 -15.39 -6.77
N THR A 446 8.03 -16.42 -7.33
CA THR A 446 8.39 -17.81 -7.08
C THR A 446 9.62 -18.24 -7.87
N LEU A 447 9.78 -17.77 -9.12
CA LEU A 447 10.78 -18.25 -10.06
C LEU A 447 11.99 -17.32 -10.25
N ASN A 448 11.84 -16.02 -9.99
CA ASN A 448 12.85 -14.99 -10.23
C ASN A 448 13.28 -14.29 -8.95
N THR A 449 14.46 -13.69 -8.96
CA THR A 449 14.92 -12.76 -7.93
C THR A 449 14.30 -11.36 -8.12
N PRO A 450 14.25 -10.51 -7.09
CA PRO A 450 13.74 -9.14 -7.22
C PRO A 450 14.42 -8.35 -8.36
N ALA A 451 15.73 -8.47 -8.51
CA ALA A 451 16.49 -7.77 -9.57
C ALA A 451 16.09 -8.24 -10.99
N GLU A 452 15.87 -9.55 -11.18
CA GLU A 452 15.39 -10.11 -12.45
C GLU A 452 13.95 -9.64 -12.76
N ILE A 453 13.11 -9.53 -11.72
CA ILE A 453 11.74 -8.99 -11.86
C ILE A 453 11.79 -7.54 -12.32
N ASP A 454 12.61 -6.70 -11.68
CA ASP A 454 12.79 -5.30 -12.06
C ASP A 454 13.27 -5.15 -13.51
N GLU A 455 14.24 -5.97 -13.95
CA GLU A 455 14.73 -5.99 -15.33
C GLU A 455 13.61 -6.36 -16.34
N ILE A 456 12.78 -7.35 -16.00
CA ILE A 456 11.65 -7.76 -16.85
C ILE A 456 10.64 -6.61 -17.00
N PHE A 457 10.27 -5.94 -15.92
CA PHE A 457 9.32 -4.84 -15.97
C PHE A 457 9.91 -3.61 -16.64
N GLU A 458 11.18 -3.27 -16.39
CA GLU A 458 11.88 -2.20 -17.09
C GLU A 458 11.92 -2.45 -18.61
N TRP A 459 12.26 -3.69 -19.02
CA TRP A 459 12.23 -4.08 -20.43
C TRP A 459 10.82 -3.94 -21.01
N THR A 460 9.78 -4.40 -20.31
CA THR A 460 8.38 -4.35 -20.75
C THR A 460 7.92 -2.90 -20.95
N ASN A 461 8.23 -2.03 -20.00
CA ASN A 461 7.85 -0.62 -20.03
C ASN A 461 8.56 0.18 -21.14
N ASN A 462 9.78 -0.23 -21.51
CA ASN A 462 10.59 0.45 -22.51
C ASN A 462 10.54 -0.21 -23.91
N ASN A 463 9.95 -1.39 -24.06
CA ASN A 463 9.90 -2.09 -25.33
C ASN A 463 8.89 -1.44 -26.28
N GLN A 464 9.38 -0.78 -27.32
CA GLN A 464 8.57 -0.02 -28.28
C GLN A 464 7.49 -0.87 -28.96
N PHE A 465 7.76 -2.15 -29.20
CA PHE A 465 6.84 -3.02 -29.91
C PHE A 465 5.62 -3.41 -29.03
N ILE A 466 5.84 -3.70 -27.73
CA ILE A 466 4.76 -3.99 -26.79
C ILE A 466 3.96 -2.72 -26.50
N GLN A 467 4.66 -1.60 -26.30
CA GLN A 467 4.03 -0.30 -26.09
C GLN A 467 3.19 0.15 -27.31
N PHE A 468 3.66 -0.15 -28.53
CA PHE A 468 2.87 0.11 -29.73
C PHE A 468 1.57 -0.69 -29.75
N LYS A 469 1.62 -1.98 -29.41
CA LYS A 469 0.40 -2.83 -29.32
C LYS A 469 -0.60 -2.27 -28.30
N ALA A 470 -0.12 -1.93 -27.09
CA ALA A 470 -0.95 -1.37 -26.04
C ALA A 470 -1.59 -0.04 -26.48
N LYS A 471 -0.81 0.88 -27.02
CA LYS A 471 -1.30 2.19 -27.50
C LYS A 471 -2.33 2.06 -28.62
N ALA A 472 -2.14 1.13 -29.56
CA ALA A 472 -3.08 0.92 -30.67
C ALA A 472 -4.45 0.42 -30.16
N ILE A 473 -4.48 -0.43 -29.14
CA ILE A 473 -5.72 -0.88 -28.50
C ILE A 473 -6.35 0.25 -27.68
N SER A 474 -5.56 0.97 -26.88
CA SER A 474 -6.04 2.10 -26.06
C SER A 474 -6.68 3.20 -26.92
N GLU A 475 -6.06 3.53 -28.06
CA GLU A 475 -6.63 4.50 -29.01
C GLU A 475 -8.00 4.10 -29.55
N ILE A 476 -8.19 2.80 -29.81
CA ILE A 476 -9.51 2.29 -30.23
C ILE A 476 -10.52 2.36 -29.07
N TYR A 477 -10.09 2.04 -27.85
CA TYR A 477 -10.94 2.14 -26.68
C TYR A 477 -11.38 3.59 -26.41
N GLU A 478 -10.51 4.56 -26.58
CA GLU A 478 -10.82 5.98 -26.37
C GLU A 478 -11.73 6.55 -27.49
N ASN A 479 -11.39 6.27 -28.76
CA ASN A 479 -11.93 6.99 -29.91
C ASN A 479 -12.82 6.14 -30.83
N GLY A 480 -12.84 4.82 -30.66
CA GLY A 480 -13.59 3.91 -31.52
C GLY A 480 -15.10 3.90 -31.28
N SER A 481 -15.86 3.46 -32.27
CA SER A 481 -17.29 3.12 -32.08
C SER A 481 -17.45 1.90 -31.18
N ALA A 482 -18.66 1.67 -30.63
CA ALA A 482 -18.97 0.50 -29.80
C ALA A 482 -18.54 -0.83 -30.43
N LEU A 483 -18.77 -0.99 -31.76
CA LEU A 483 -18.33 -2.19 -32.47
C LEU A 483 -16.81 -2.31 -32.56
N GLN A 484 -16.10 -1.20 -32.81
CA GLN A 484 -14.64 -1.19 -32.87
C GLN A 484 -14.02 -1.52 -31.51
N LYS A 485 -14.57 -0.98 -30.42
CA LYS A 485 -14.15 -1.28 -29.05
C LYS A 485 -14.32 -2.76 -28.71
N LYS A 486 -15.48 -3.34 -29.01
CA LYS A 486 -15.73 -4.78 -28.83
C LYS A 486 -14.80 -5.63 -29.70
N ALA A 487 -14.56 -5.25 -30.95
CA ALA A 487 -13.63 -5.95 -31.83
C ALA A 487 -12.18 -5.86 -31.32
N ALA A 488 -11.75 -4.70 -30.80
CA ALA A 488 -10.43 -4.52 -30.20
C ALA A 488 -10.26 -5.39 -28.95
N SER A 489 -11.28 -5.50 -28.08
CA SER A 489 -11.28 -6.39 -26.93
C SER A 489 -11.13 -7.86 -27.35
N VAL A 490 -11.88 -8.31 -28.35
CA VAL A 490 -11.77 -9.68 -28.90
C VAL A 490 -10.36 -9.92 -29.47
N MET A 491 -9.79 -8.95 -30.19
CA MET A 491 -8.41 -9.06 -30.71
C MET A 491 -7.38 -9.15 -29.60
N LEU A 492 -7.55 -8.37 -28.54
CA LEU A 492 -6.67 -8.41 -27.37
C LEU A 492 -6.75 -9.79 -26.69
N GLU A 493 -7.93 -10.24 -26.34
CA GLU A 493 -8.16 -11.47 -25.60
C GLU A 493 -7.85 -12.74 -26.40
N SER A 494 -8.23 -12.80 -27.68
CA SER A 494 -8.10 -14.01 -28.48
C SER A 494 -6.83 -14.11 -29.33
N PHE A 495 -6.18 -12.99 -29.64
CA PHE A 495 -5.00 -12.97 -30.51
C PHE A 495 -3.73 -12.51 -29.77
N LEU A 496 -3.77 -11.34 -29.14
CA LEU A 496 -2.56 -10.79 -28.51
C LEU A 496 -2.16 -11.60 -27.28
N PHE A 497 -3.11 -11.97 -26.40
CA PHE A 497 -2.84 -12.85 -25.26
C PHE A 497 -2.40 -14.25 -25.70
N TYR A 498 -3.05 -14.80 -26.72
CA TYR A 498 -2.73 -16.16 -27.17
C TYR A 498 -1.29 -16.32 -27.64
N SER A 499 -0.74 -15.28 -28.26
CA SER A 499 0.67 -15.29 -28.65
C SER A 499 1.63 -15.43 -27.45
N GLY A 500 1.25 -14.87 -26.29
CA GLY A 500 1.99 -15.02 -25.06
C GLY A 500 1.74 -16.36 -24.34
N PHE A 501 0.54 -16.91 -24.41
CA PHE A 501 0.21 -18.19 -23.79
C PHE A 501 0.91 -19.39 -24.45
N TYR A 502 1.43 -19.21 -25.67
CA TYR A 502 2.14 -20.27 -26.37
C TYR A 502 3.37 -20.77 -25.59
N ALA A 503 4.18 -19.88 -25.02
CA ALA A 503 5.40 -20.27 -24.36
C ALA A 503 5.18 -21.23 -23.18
N PRO A 504 4.34 -20.93 -22.16
CA PRO A 504 4.08 -21.86 -21.05
C PRO A 504 3.45 -23.18 -21.52
N LEU A 505 2.56 -23.14 -22.53
CA LEU A 505 1.94 -24.34 -23.08
C LEU A 505 2.95 -25.20 -23.88
N TYR A 506 3.92 -24.60 -24.53
CA TYR A 506 5.03 -25.33 -25.16
C TYR A 506 5.85 -26.10 -24.12
N TYR A 507 6.21 -25.46 -22.99
CA TYR A 507 6.94 -26.13 -21.92
C TYR A 507 6.16 -27.26 -21.28
N LEU A 508 4.84 -27.10 -21.12
CA LEU A 508 3.94 -28.17 -20.70
C LEU A 508 4.01 -29.36 -21.68
N GLY A 509 4.01 -29.08 -23.00
CA GLY A 509 4.07 -30.10 -24.05
C GLY A 509 5.34 -30.96 -24.01
N ILE A 510 6.41 -30.44 -23.40
CA ILE A 510 7.67 -31.18 -23.18
C ILE A 510 7.86 -31.57 -21.70
N ASN A 511 6.79 -31.65 -20.94
CA ASN A 511 6.73 -32.02 -19.53
C ASN A 511 7.61 -31.14 -18.61
N LYS A 512 7.64 -29.82 -18.86
CA LYS A 512 8.29 -28.83 -18.01
C LYS A 512 7.27 -27.80 -17.52
N MET A 513 7.44 -27.32 -16.29
CA MET A 513 6.67 -26.26 -15.65
C MET A 513 5.14 -26.43 -15.76
N PRO A 514 4.58 -27.58 -15.35
CA PRO A 514 3.15 -27.86 -15.49
C PRO A 514 2.28 -26.91 -14.65
N ASN A 515 2.76 -26.45 -13.49
CA ASN A 515 1.98 -25.56 -12.61
C ASN A 515 1.90 -24.14 -13.17
N VAL A 516 2.97 -23.62 -13.76
CA VAL A 516 2.95 -22.34 -14.48
C VAL A 516 1.96 -22.41 -15.65
N ALA A 517 1.97 -23.48 -16.42
CA ALA A 517 1.04 -23.67 -17.51
C ALA A 517 -0.42 -23.77 -17.04
N GLU A 518 -0.67 -24.38 -15.88
CA GLU A 518 -2.01 -24.47 -15.29
C GLU A 518 -2.53 -23.10 -14.84
N VAL A 519 -1.67 -22.25 -14.23
CA VAL A 519 -2.02 -20.87 -13.92
C VAL A 519 -2.47 -20.13 -15.19
N ILE A 520 -1.71 -20.26 -16.29
CA ILE A 520 -2.04 -19.62 -17.57
C ILE A 520 -3.36 -20.18 -18.16
N ARG A 521 -3.65 -21.48 -17.97
CA ARG A 521 -4.94 -22.06 -18.39
C ARG A 521 -6.12 -21.51 -17.61
N LEU A 522 -5.93 -21.14 -16.35
CA LEU A 522 -6.96 -20.55 -15.50
C LEU A 522 -7.16 -19.06 -15.75
N ILE A 523 -6.08 -18.33 -16.10
CA ILE A 523 -6.18 -16.93 -16.54
C ILE A 523 -6.94 -16.81 -17.87
N LYS A 524 -6.75 -17.78 -18.77
CA LYS A 524 -7.40 -17.86 -20.08
C LYS A 524 -8.90 -18.18 -19.97
#